data_689e6f30fe839d9f354a8d000eac41a9
#
_entry.id   689e6f30fe839d9f354a8d000eac41a9
#
_cell.length_a   1.000
_cell.length_b   1.000
_cell.length_c   1.000
_cell.angle_alpha   90.00
_cell.angle_beta   90.00
_cell.angle_gamma   90.00
#
_symmetry.space_group_name_H-M   'P 1'
#
loop_
_entity.id
_entity.type
_entity.pdbx_description
1 polymer ?
#
loop_
_entity_poly.entity_id
_entity_poly.type
_entity_poly.pdbx_seq_one_letter_code
_entity_poly.pdbx_strand_id
1 'polypeptide(L)'
;MADVIVAEGLTKSYGKQRGVIDLAFSVAPGEVFGYLGPNGAGKTTTIRTLLDFIRPTSGRVTVFGLDSRTGSVDIHRRTGYLPGELALYEKMTGAEYLAYFASLRDGVDWAYVGELAERLDLRLGMRIRSLSHGNRQKVGLVQAFMHRPELLVLDEPTSGLDPLVQREFHRLVAQVRGEGRTVFLSSHVMTEVERLCDRVGIIREGRLVTVEDVGDLKARAMRTLDIHFARPVPADAFANLPGVQDVEVQGELVHLTVAGHLDAVVKAAARYEVVDITSHEPNLEEIFLTFYGGDEDDGG
;
A
#
# COMPACT_ATOMS: atom_id res chain seq x y z
N MET A 1 9.46 -11.84 17.80
CA MET A 1 8.59 -10.82 18.43
C MET A 1 7.15 -11.18 18.07
N ALA A 2 6.17 -10.83 18.90
CA ALA A 2 4.77 -11.05 18.54
C ALA A 2 4.33 -10.04 17.48
N ASP A 3 3.42 -10.45 16.58
CA ASP A 3 2.87 -9.58 15.55
C ASP A 3 2.08 -8.42 16.14
N VAL A 4 2.12 -7.26 15.48
CA VAL A 4 1.43 -6.05 15.94
C VAL A 4 -0.06 -6.14 15.68
N ILE A 5 -0.46 -6.69 14.53
CA ILE A 5 -1.86 -6.96 14.20
C ILE A 5 -1.99 -8.46 13.91
N VAL A 6 -3.01 -9.10 14.46
CA VAL A 6 -3.39 -10.47 14.10
C VAL A 6 -4.90 -10.52 13.92
N ALA A 7 -5.33 -10.94 12.74
CA ALA A 7 -6.73 -11.23 12.41
C ALA A 7 -6.91 -12.73 12.20
N GLU A 8 -7.88 -13.34 12.89
CA GLU A 8 -8.14 -14.78 12.87
C GLU A 8 -9.61 -15.02 12.55
N GLY A 9 -9.90 -15.49 11.32
CA GLY A 9 -11.24 -15.81 10.86
C GLY A 9 -12.20 -14.61 10.88
N LEU A 10 -11.64 -13.39 10.70
CA LEU A 10 -12.39 -12.15 10.86
C LEU A 10 -13.50 -12.04 9.83
N THR A 11 -14.74 -11.98 10.31
CA THR A 11 -15.93 -11.83 9.48
C THR A 11 -16.78 -10.68 9.95
N LYS A 12 -17.22 -9.84 9.02
CA LYS A 12 -18.23 -8.81 9.26
C LYS A 12 -19.29 -8.87 8.18
N SER A 13 -20.51 -9.24 8.57
CA SER A 13 -21.68 -9.26 7.69
C SER A 13 -22.59 -8.05 7.97
N TYR A 14 -23.16 -7.50 6.90
CA TYR A 14 -24.20 -6.46 6.94
C TYR A 14 -25.53 -6.99 6.38
N GLY A 15 -25.88 -8.24 6.73
CA GLY A 15 -27.07 -8.92 6.21
C GLY A 15 -26.92 -9.31 4.74
N LYS A 16 -27.70 -8.68 3.86
CA LYS A 16 -27.62 -8.96 2.41
C LYS A 16 -26.47 -8.23 1.70
N GLN A 17 -25.86 -7.27 2.34
CA GLN A 17 -24.72 -6.54 1.76
C GLN A 17 -23.40 -7.26 2.05
N ARG A 18 -22.46 -7.17 1.08
CA ARG A 18 -21.11 -7.72 1.23
C ARG A 18 -20.38 -6.98 2.36
N GLY A 19 -19.73 -7.73 3.22
CA GLY A 19 -18.80 -7.23 4.22
C GLY A 19 -17.44 -7.86 4.00
N VAL A 20 -16.83 -8.41 5.05
CA VAL A 20 -15.60 -9.22 4.97
C VAL A 20 -15.84 -10.60 5.53
N ILE A 21 -15.16 -11.61 5.00
CA ILE A 21 -15.45 -13.02 5.25
C ILE A 21 -14.14 -13.77 5.49
N ASP A 22 -14.00 -14.30 6.69
CA ASP A 22 -12.94 -15.24 7.08
C ASP A 22 -11.52 -14.72 6.81
N LEU A 23 -11.26 -13.46 7.14
CA LEU A 23 -9.93 -12.87 6.94
C LEU A 23 -8.96 -13.41 7.99
N ALA A 24 -7.81 -13.91 7.53
CA ALA A 24 -6.70 -14.36 8.37
C ALA A 24 -5.39 -13.77 7.87
N PHE A 25 -4.77 -12.88 8.65
CA PHE A 25 -3.47 -12.29 8.35
C PHE A 25 -2.81 -11.73 9.60
N SER A 26 -1.51 -11.48 9.50
CA SER A 26 -0.75 -10.80 10.54
C SER A 26 0.18 -9.73 9.98
N VAL A 27 0.51 -8.75 10.83
CA VAL A 27 1.43 -7.64 10.53
C VAL A 27 2.54 -7.63 11.58
N ALA A 28 3.78 -7.73 11.12
CA ALA A 28 4.95 -7.77 11.99
C ALA A 28 5.34 -6.38 12.53
N PRO A 29 6.10 -6.30 13.65
CA PRO A 29 6.65 -5.03 14.13
C PRO A 29 7.60 -4.39 13.13
N GLY A 30 7.46 -3.08 12.90
CA GLY A 30 8.30 -2.30 11.99
C GLY A 30 8.03 -2.54 10.50
N GLU A 31 6.99 -3.31 10.18
CA GLU A 31 6.56 -3.62 8.82
C GLU A 31 5.68 -2.50 8.25
N VAL A 32 5.82 -2.25 6.96
CA VAL A 32 4.83 -1.52 6.16
C VAL A 32 3.99 -2.54 5.40
N PHE A 33 2.77 -2.77 5.89
CA PHE A 33 1.83 -3.72 5.32
C PHE A 33 0.81 -3.01 4.44
N GLY A 34 0.76 -3.35 3.15
CA GLY A 34 -0.22 -2.88 2.19
C GLY A 34 -1.48 -3.74 2.20
N TYR A 35 -2.65 -3.12 2.16
CA TYR A 35 -3.92 -3.82 2.04
C TYR A 35 -4.62 -3.38 0.76
N LEU A 36 -4.40 -4.15 -0.30
CA LEU A 36 -4.71 -3.78 -1.67
C LEU A 36 -6.02 -4.40 -2.15
N GLY A 37 -6.83 -3.61 -2.84
CA GLY A 37 -8.05 -4.10 -3.47
C GLY A 37 -8.88 -2.98 -4.07
N PRO A 38 -9.82 -3.29 -4.97
CA PRO A 38 -10.69 -2.29 -5.59
C PRO A 38 -11.62 -1.63 -4.57
N ASN A 39 -12.31 -0.58 -5.01
CA ASN A 39 -13.32 0.05 -4.20
C ASN A 39 -14.45 -0.94 -3.91
N GLY A 40 -14.92 -0.97 -2.65
CA GLY A 40 -15.91 -1.93 -2.19
C GLY A 40 -15.38 -3.33 -1.86
N ALA A 41 -14.07 -3.60 -1.99
CA ALA A 41 -13.49 -4.91 -1.66
C ALA A 41 -13.54 -5.26 -0.16
N GLY A 42 -13.81 -4.29 0.73
CA GLY A 42 -13.87 -4.50 2.18
C GLY A 42 -12.73 -3.86 2.98
N LYS A 43 -11.84 -3.07 2.34
CA LYS A 43 -10.66 -2.45 3.00
C LYS A 43 -11.05 -1.63 4.24
N THR A 44 -11.91 -0.62 4.07
CA THR A 44 -12.39 0.22 5.17
C THR A 44 -13.14 -0.58 6.24
N THR A 45 -13.91 -1.61 5.84
CA THR A 45 -14.60 -2.51 6.79
C THR A 45 -13.58 -3.25 7.66
N THR A 46 -12.52 -3.78 7.06
CA THR A 46 -11.42 -4.43 7.78
C THR A 46 -10.78 -3.45 8.77
N ILE A 47 -10.35 -2.28 8.32
CA ILE A 47 -9.73 -1.24 9.16
C ILE A 47 -10.64 -0.85 10.35
N ARG A 48 -11.91 -0.57 10.08
CA ARG A 48 -12.87 -0.22 11.13
C ARG A 48 -13.09 -1.33 12.15
N THR A 49 -12.94 -2.60 11.73
CA THR A 49 -13.05 -3.74 12.64
C THR A 49 -11.76 -3.93 13.45
N LEU A 50 -10.58 -3.74 12.83
CA LEU A 50 -9.29 -3.76 13.53
C LEU A 50 -9.27 -2.77 14.71
N LEU A 51 -9.87 -1.59 14.51
CA LEU A 51 -9.91 -0.50 15.49
C LEU A 51 -11.18 -0.49 16.38
N ASP A 52 -12.00 -1.55 16.37
CA ASP A 52 -13.26 -1.65 17.12
C ASP A 52 -14.27 -0.50 16.87
N PHE A 53 -14.17 0.20 15.71
CA PHE A 53 -15.22 1.14 15.31
C PHE A 53 -16.49 0.44 14.86
N ILE A 54 -16.36 -0.80 14.39
CA ILE A 54 -17.45 -1.72 14.12
C ILE A 54 -17.09 -3.11 14.66
N ARG A 55 -18.07 -3.79 15.22
CA ARG A 55 -17.85 -5.13 15.80
C ARG A 55 -17.90 -6.21 14.73
N PRO A 56 -17.00 -7.20 14.77
CA PRO A 56 -17.06 -8.35 13.90
C PRO A 56 -18.32 -9.16 14.17
N THR A 57 -18.78 -9.92 13.16
CA THR A 57 -19.84 -10.93 13.31
C THR A 57 -19.27 -12.22 13.90
N SER A 58 -18.06 -12.59 13.50
CA SER A 58 -17.27 -13.71 14.05
C SER A 58 -15.79 -13.47 13.84
N GLY A 59 -14.95 -14.32 14.42
CA GLY A 59 -13.50 -14.20 14.40
C GLY A 59 -12.97 -13.26 15.47
N ARG A 60 -11.66 -13.05 15.46
CA ARG A 60 -10.94 -12.27 16.47
C ARG A 60 -9.90 -11.37 15.84
N VAL A 61 -9.66 -10.23 16.47
CA VAL A 61 -8.55 -9.33 16.16
C VAL A 61 -7.79 -9.00 17.43
N THR A 62 -6.48 -9.07 17.36
CA THR A 62 -5.60 -8.50 18.38
C THR A 62 -4.69 -7.45 17.77
N VAL A 63 -4.46 -6.37 18.51
CA VAL A 63 -3.50 -5.32 18.15
C VAL A 63 -2.56 -5.13 19.35
N PHE A 64 -1.25 -5.17 19.12
CA PHE A 64 -0.24 -5.20 20.18
C PHE A 64 -0.42 -6.34 21.20
N GLY A 65 -1.01 -7.48 20.78
CA GLY A 65 -1.37 -8.60 21.65
C GLY A 65 -2.63 -8.36 22.51
N LEU A 66 -3.25 -7.16 22.42
CA LEU A 66 -4.50 -6.84 23.10
C LEU A 66 -5.69 -7.18 22.21
N ASP A 67 -6.74 -7.74 22.76
CA ASP A 67 -7.99 -7.95 22.04
C ASP A 67 -8.59 -6.60 21.64
N SER A 68 -8.91 -6.41 20.34
CA SER A 68 -9.31 -5.12 19.77
C SER A 68 -10.53 -4.52 20.46
N ARG A 69 -11.41 -5.35 20.99
CA ARG A 69 -12.65 -4.92 21.66
C ARG A 69 -12.42 -4.50 23.12
N THR A 70 -11.72 -5.33 23.89
CA THR A 70 -11.55 -5.09 25.33
C THR A 70 -10.37 -4.15 25.62
N GLY A 71 -9.38 -4.10 24.74
CA GLY A 71 -8.19 -3.24 24.82
C GLY A 71 -8.24 -1.99 23.93
N SER A 72 -9.41 -1.63 23.38
CA SER A 72 -9.53 -0.58 22.36
C SER A 72 -8.92 0.75 22.77
N VAL A 73 -9.07 1.19 24.02
CA VAL A 73 -8.54 2.46 24.52
C VAL A 73 -7.00 2.48 24.47
N ASP A 74 -6.36 1.40 24.92
CA ASP A 74 -4.89 1.29 24.93
C ASP A 74 -4.33 1.14 23.50
N ILE A 75 -5.05 0.42 22.65
CA ILE A 75 -4.76 0.32 21.22
C ILE A 75 -4.80 1.70 20.56
N HIS A 76 -5.88 2.48 20.77
CA HIS A 76 -6.03 3.79 20.16
C HIS A 76 -5.00 4.82 20.65
N ARG A 77 -4.54 4.74 21.91
CA ARG A 77 -3.46 5.59 22.40
C ARG A 77 -2.16 5.42 21.62
N ARG A 78 -1.87 4.18 21.22
CA ARG A 78 -0.64 3.79 20.52
C ARG A 78 -0.79 3.82 19.00
N THR A 79 -2.00 4.13 18.48
CA THR A 79 -2.32 4.09 17.05
C THR A 79 -2.63 5.49 16.52
N GLY A 80 -2.03 5.82 15.37
CA GLY A 80 -2.43 6.94 14.53
C GLY A 80 -3.37 6.44 13.44
N TYR A 81 -4.53 7.09 13.29
CA TYR A 81 -5.53 6.67 12.31
C TYR A 81 -5.90 7.78 11.34
N LEU A 82 -5.85 7.47 10.06
CA LEU A 82 -6.38 8.27 8.97
C LEU A 82 -7.56 7.53 8.35
N PRO A 83 -8.79 7.99 8.49
CA PRO A 83 -9.94 7.41 7.79
C PRO A 83 -9.96 7.79 6.31
N GLY A 84 -10.51 6.92 5.44
CA GLY A 84 -10.69 7.20 4.01
C GLY A 84 -11.68 8.34 3.74
N GLU A 85 -12.65 8.54 4.64
CA GLU A 85 -13.55 9.67 4.63
C GLU A 85 -13.34 10.52 5.89
N LEU A 86 -12.81 11.73 5.69
CA LEU A 86 -12.49 12.66 6.78
C LEU A 86 -13.70 13.49 7.19
N ALA A 87 -14.19 13.25 8.39
CA ALA A 87 -15.18 14.11 9.06
C ALA A 87 -14.46 15.14 9.97
N LEU A 88 -14.11 16.29 9.40
CA LEU A 88 -13.41 17.36 10.11
C LEU A 88 -14.37 18.42 10.64
N TYR A 89 -14.00 19.10 11.75
CA TYR A 89 -14.78 20.21 12.30
C TYR A 89 -14.60 21.48 11.44
N GLU A 90 -15.50 21.71 10.50
CA GLU A 90 -15.42 22.73 9.46
C GLU A 90 -15.24 24.17 9.97
N LYS A 91 -15.72 24.49 11.17
CA LYS A 91 -15.62 25.82 11.78
C LYS A 91 -14.24 26.13 12.37
N MET A 92 -13.46 25.09 12.67
CA MET A 92 -12.11 25.21 13.22
C MET A 92 -11.08 25.53 12.12
N THR A 93 -9.99 26.16 12.51
CA THR A 93 -8.75 26.18 11.72
C THR A 93 -8.03 24.83 11.84
N GLY A 94 -7.07 24.54 10.95
CA GLY A 94 -6.22 23.35 11.07
C GLY A 94 -5.52 23.28 12.42
N ALA A 95 -4.98 24.41 12.90
CA ALA A 95 -4.31 24.49 14.21
C ALA A 95 -5.25 24.19 15.38
N GLU A 96 -6.46 24.78 15.39
CA GLU A 96 -7.46 24.53 16.45
C GLU A 96 -7.90 23.07 16.46
N TYR A 97 -8.08 22.46 15.27
CA TYR A 97 -8.44 21.06 15.13
C TYR A 97 -7.35 20.15 15.69
N LEU A 98 -6.08 20.35 15.30
CA LEU A 98 -4.96 19.57 15.80
C LEU A 98 -4.75 19.77 17.30
N ALA A 99 -4.94 21.00 17.81
CA ALA A 99 -4.86 21.29 19.26
C ALA A 99 -5.95 20.54 20.04
N TYR A 100 -7.17 20.46 19.51
CA TYR A 100 -8.24 19.68 20.12
C TYR A 100 -7.87 18.20 20.25
N PHE A 101 -7.38 17.58 19.17
CA PHE A 101 -6.97 16.17 19.22
C PHE A 101 -5.71 15.93 20.06
N ALA A 102 -4.80 16.89 20.10
CA ALA A 102 -3.64 16.86 21.00
C ALA A 102 -4.04 16.85 22.49
N SER A 103 -5.11 17.61 22.86
CA SER A 103 -5.62 17.66 24.22
C SER A 103 -6.25 16.36 24.72
N LEU A 104 -6.66 15.47 23.79
CA LEU A 104 -7.18 14.13 24.13
C LEU A 104 -6.08 13.10 24.36
N ARG A 105 -4.83 13.51 24.24
CA ARG A 105 -3.63 12.70 24.46
C ARG A 105 -2.76 13.38 25.54
N ASP A 106 -1.75 12.71 26.02
CA ASP A 106 -0.84 13.25 27.07
C ASP A 106 0.08 14.38 26.55
N GLY A 107 -0.31 15.01 25.44
CA GLY A 107 0.41 16.07 24.75
C GLY A 107 1.02 15.61 23.41
N VAL A 108 1.48 16.59 22.63
CA VAL A 108 2.22 16.37 21.38
C VAL A 108 3.38 17.36 21.29
N ASP A 109 4.41 16.99 20.58
CA ASP A 109 5.50 17.90 20.23
C ASP A 109 5.05 18.85 19.09
N TRP A 110 4.76 20.12 19.46
CA TRP A 110 4.31 21.13 18.51
C TRP A 110 5.38 21.52 17.48
N ALA A 111 6.67 21.35 17.79
CA ALA A 111 7.71 21.54 16.80
C ALA A 111 7.59 20.48 15.69
N TYR A 112 7.33 19.24 16.08
CA TYR A 112 7.08 18.15 15.12
C TYR A 112 5.78 18.34 14.33
N VAL A 113 4.71 18.85 14.95
CA VAL A 113 3.47 19.22 14.22
C VAL A 113 3.76 20.29 13.17
N GLY A 114 4.57 21.30 13.52
CA GLY A 114 5.00 22.33 12.57
C GLY A 114 5.83 21.77 11.40
N GLU A 115 6.78 20.88 11.71
CA GLU A 115 7.58 20.17 10.70
C GLU A 115 6.68 19.36 9.74
N LEU A 116 5.74 18.57 10.26
CA LEU A 116 4.80 17.81 9.43
C LEU A 116 3.95 18.71 8.54
N ALA A 117 3.48 19.85 9.07
CA ALA A 117 2.69 20.80 8.31
C ALA A 117 3.49 21.45 7.19
N GLU A 118 4.75 21.81 7.44
CA GLU A 118 5.67 22.35 6.42
C GLU A 118 5.96 21.33 5.33
N ARG A 119 6.33 20.11 5.70
CA ARG A 119 6.62 19.00 4.78
C ARG A 119 5.44 18.68 3.85
N LEU A 120 4.22 18.73 4.37
CA LEU A 120 3.01 18.48 3.62
C LEU A 120 2.45 19.76 2.93
N ASP A 121 3.15 20.89 2.98
CA ASP A 121 2.67 22.18 2.46
C ASP A 121 1.26 22.51 2.97
N LEU A 122 1.06 22.46 4.29
CA LEU A 122 -0.23 22.69 4.94
C LEU A 122 -0.23 23.99 5.75
N ARG A 123 -1.15 24.91 5.41
CA ARG A 123 -1.36 26.16 6.14
C ARG A 123 -2.34 25.95 7.31
N LEU A 124 -1.82 25.78 8.51
CA LEU A 124 -2.63 25.48 9.72
C LEU A 124 -3.60 26.60 10.13
N GLY A 125 -3.34 27.86 9.76
CA GLY A 125 -4.20 29.00 10.11
C GLY A 125 -5.49 29.11 9.30
N MET A 126 -5.65 28.30 8.23
CA MET A 126 -6.85 28.32 7.40
C MET A 126 -8.00 27.55 8.04
N ARG A 127 -9.25 28.05 7.87
CA ARG A 127 -10.45 27.32 8.31
C ARG A 127 -10.67 26.07 7.46
N ILE A 128 -11.00 24.95 8.11
CA ILE A 128 -11.17 23.64 7.46
C ILE A 128 -12.23 23.68 6.36
N ARG A 129 -13.33 24.44 6.54
CA ARG A 129 -14.36 24.60 5.49
C ARG A 129 -13.84 25.21 4.18
N SER A 130 -12.77 26.00 4.24
CA SER A 130 -12.16 26.64 3.05
C SER A 130 -11.05 25.80 2.41
N LEU A 131 -10.72 24.67 2.99
CA LEU A 131 -9.68 23.78 2.46
C LEU A 131 -10.23 22.91 1.31
N SER A 132 -9.42 22.71 0.28
CA SER A 132 -9.65 21.70 -0.74
C SER A 132 -9.65 20.29 -0.12
N HIS A 133 -10.15 19.30 -0.87
CA HIS A 133 -10.11 17.90 -0.44
C HIS A 133 -8.68 17.46 -0.06
N GLY A 134 -7.68 17.73 -0.91
CA GLY A 134 -6.29 17.39 -0.63
C GLY A 134 -5.72 18.08 0.61
N ASN A 135 -6.07 19.35 0.87
CA ASN A 135 -5.66 20.03 2.10
C ASN A 135 -6.35 19.48 3.36
N ARG A 136 -7.60 19.02 3.25
CA ARG A 136 -8.26 18.27 4.34
C ARG A 136 -7.55 16.95 4.61
N GLN A 137 -7.13 16.25 3.56
CA GLN A 137 -6.34 15.03 3.67
C GLN A 137 -5.02 15.27 4.41
N LYS A 138 -4.30 16.37 4.08
CA LYS A 138 -3.08 16.78 4.79
C LYS A 138 -3.32 17.02 6.28
N VAL A 139 -4.46 17.64 6.68
CA VAL A 139 -4.82 17.80 8.12
C VAL A 139 -4.97 16.44 8.78
N GLY A 140 -5.65 15.48 8.13
CA GLY A 140 -5.81 14.12 8.63
C GLY A 140 -4.48 13.39 8.78
N LEU A 141 -3.57 13.55 7.80
CA LEU A 141 -2.22 12.99 7.88
C LEU A 141 -1.46 13.56 9.08
N VAL A 142 -1.41 14.89 9.24
CA VAL A 142 -0.74 15.50 10.40
C VAL A 142 -1.33 14.97 11.70
N GLN A 143 -2.67 14.87 11.82
CA GLN A 143 -3.33 14.29 13.00
C GLN A 143 -2.90 12.84 13.27
N ALA A 144 -2.80 12.01 12.24
CA ALA A 144 -2.41 10.60 12.40
C ALA A 144 -0.95 10.46 12.86
N PHE A 145 -0.05 11.32 12.38
CA PHE A 145 1.40 11.24 12.66
C PHE A 145 1.84 11.99 13.92
N MET A 146 1.14 13.06 14.34
CA MET A 146 1.61 14.08 15.28
C MET A 146 2.07 13.57 16.65
N HIS A 147 1.52 12.46 17.11
CA HIS A 147 1.85 11.88 18.43
C HIS A 147 2.84 10.73 18.36
N ARG A 148 3.51 10.55 17.21
CA ARG A 148 4.53 9.50 16.95
C ARG A 148 4.04 8.09 17.36
N PRO A 149 2.88 7.63 16.85
CA PRO A 149 2.29 6.37 17.26
C PRO A 149 3.19 5.19 16.90
N GLU A 150 3.06 4.08 17.63
CA GLU A 150 3.74 2.80 17.33
C GLU A 150 3.16 2.11 16.09
N LEU A 151 1.87 2.32 15.81
CA LEU A 151 1.16 1.83 14.64
C LEU A 151 0.46 2.99 13.92
N LEU A 152 0.65 3.10 12.62
CA LEU A 152 -0.17 3.92 11.75
C LEU A 152 -1.14 3.03 10.97
N VAL A 153 -2.43 3.37 11.01
CA VAL A 153 -3.48 2.74 10.19
C VAL A 153 -4.04 3.81 9.26
N LEU A 154 -3.78 3.65 7.97
CA LEU A 154 -4.04 4.69 6.96
C LEU A 154 -4.96 4.14 5.87
N ASP A 155 -6.17 4.70 5.76
CA ASP A 155 -7.15 4.29 4.75
C ASP A 155 -7.09 5.24 3.56
N GLU A 156 -6.59 4.78 2.40
CA GLU A 156 -6.39 5.54 1.16
C GLU A 156 -5.62 6.88 1.38
N PRO A 157 -4.41 6.84 1.98
CA PRO A 157 -3.73 8.04 2.50
C PRO A 157 -3.37 9.08 1.44
N THR A 158 -3.15 8.69 0.19
CA THR A 158 -2.72 9.57 -0.90
C THR A 158 -3.86 10.13 -1.72
N SER A 159 -5.11 9.75 -1.40
CA SER A 159 -6.30 10.21 -2.10
C SER A 159 -6.39 11.74 -2.13
N GLY A 160 -6.48 12.33 -3.34
CA GLY A 160 -6.60 13.77 -3.54
C GLY A 160 -5.33 14.59 -3.24
N LEU A 161 -4.19 13.94 -2.97
CA LEU A 161 -2.91 14.62 -2.82
C LEU A 161 -2.25 14.84 -4.20
N ASP A 162 -1.58 15.97 -4.37
CA ASP A 162 -0.76 16.22 -5.53
C ASP A 162 0.54 15.36 -5.51
N PRO A 163 1.19 15.13 -6.67
CA PRO A 163 2.36 14.24 -6.75
C PRO A 163 3.55 14.64 -5.87
N LEU A 164 3.74 15.94 -5.56
CA LEU A 164 4.84 16.38 -4.70
C LEU A 164 4.57 16.00 -3.25
N VAL A 165 3.34 16.18 -2.79
CA VAL A 165 2.92 15.80 -1.44
C VAL A 165 2.87 14.28 -1.28
N GLN A 166 2.46 13.53 -2.32
CA GLN A 166 2.56 12.07 -2.30
C GLN A 166 4.00 11.60 -2.10
N ARG A 167 4.97 12.21 -2.80
CA ARG A 167 6.41 11.89 -2.60
C ARG A 167 6.86 12.18 -1.18
N GLU A 168 6.37 13.26 -0.56
CA GLU A 168 6.71 13.58 0.82
C GLU A 168 6.04 12.63 1.81
N PHE A 169 4.80 12.23 1.57
CA PHE A 169 4.14 11.17 2.32
C PHE A 169 4.94 9.86 2.26
N HIS A 170 5.46 9.46 1.08
CA HIS A 170 6.31 8.29 0.97
C HIS A 170 7.59 8.39 1.81
N ARG A 171 8.21 9.57 1.89
CA ARG A 171 9.37 9.80 2.77
C ARG A 171 9.00 9.70 4.24
N LEU A 172 7.81 10.21 4.64
CA LEU A 172 7.31 10.08 6.01
C LEU A 172 7.09 8.63 6.40
N VAL A 173 6.50 7.82 5.53
CA VAL A 173 6.33 6.37 5.75
C VAL A 173 7.68 5.67 5.89
N ALA A 174 8.64 5.96 5.00
CA ALA A 174 9.98 5.39 5.08
C ALA A 174 10.72 5.78 6.38
N GLN A 175 10.56 7.02 6.84
CA GLN A 175 11.10 7.48 8.13
C GLN A 175 10.48 6.71 9.29
N VAL A 176 9.16 6.59 9.34
CA VAL A 176 8.41 5.85 10.37
C VAL A 176 8.89 4.40 10.45
N ARG A 177 9.04 3.75 9.28
CA ARG A 177 9.61 2.39 9.18
C ARG A 177 11.05 2.35 9.72
N GLY A 178 11.88 3.31 9.33
CA GLY A 178 13.27 3.41 9.81
C GLY A 178 13.39 3.61 11.33
N GLU A 179 12.36 4.17 11.96
CA GLU A 179 12.22 4.30 13.41
C GLU A 179 11.69 3.03 14.09
N GLY A 180 11.43 1.95 13.33
CA GLY A 180 10.91 0.67 13.82
C GLY A 180 9.41 0.68 14.12
N ARG A 181 8.67 1.70 13.68
CA ARG A 181 7.22 1.80 13.83
C ARG A 181 6.50 1.10 12.68
N THR A 182 5.32 0.55 12.96
CA THR A 182 4.53 -0.25 12.02
C THR A 182 3.54 0.61 11.26
N VAL A 183 3.33 0.29 9.99
CA VAL A 183 2.33 0.96 9.15
C VAL A 183 1.42 -0.09 8.49
N PHE A 184 0.11 0.06 8.65
CA PHE A 184 -0.91 -0.63 7.89
C PHE A 184 -1.60 0.39 7.00
N LEU A 185 -1.50 0.24 5.69
CA LEU A 185 -2.14 1.16 4.75
C LEU A 185 -3.03 0.43 3.75
N SER A 186 -4.23 0.95 3.50
CA SER A 186 -5.04 0.49 2.39
C SER A 186 -4.79 1.31 1.15
N SER A 187 -4.83 0.68 -0.01
CA SER A 187 -4.77 1.35 -1.30
C SER A 187 -5.51 0.55 -2.37
N HIS A 188 -5.95 1.22 -3.43
CA HIS A 188 -6.36 0.60 -4.68
C HIS A 188 -5.32 0.83 -5.79
N VAL A 189 -4.22 1.52 -5.48
CA VAL A 189 -3.12 1.88 -6.39
C VAL A 189 -1.94 0.95 -6.16
N MET A 190 -1.68 0.06 -7.12
CA MET A 190 -0.62 -0.95 -7.03
C MET A 190 0.77 -0.33 -6.90
N THR A 191 1.07 0.68 -7.71
CA THR A 191 2.39 1.35 -7.71
C THR A 191 2.72 2.03 -6.38
N GLU A 192 1.71 2.42 -5.59
CA GLU A 192 1.89 2.90 -4.22
C GLU A 192 2.34 1.78 -3.30
N VAL A 193 1.66 0.63 -3.34
CA VAL A 193 1.99 -0.55 -2.55
C VAL A 193 3.39 -1.06 -2.88
N GLU A 194 3.72 -1.14 -4.16
CA GLU A 194 5.07 -1.53 -4.63
C GLU A 194 6.21 -0.70 -4.07
N ARG A 195 5.93 0.59 -3.90
CA ARG A 195 6.95 1.57 -3.49
C ARG A 195 7.11 1.64 -1.98
N LEU A 196 6.03 1.39 -1.23
CA LEU A 196 5.98 1.63 0.21
C LEU A 196 6.04 0.37 1.06
N CYS A 197 5.46 -0.74 0.57
CA CYS A 197 5.16 -1.89 1.41
C CYS A 197 6.22 -2.98 1.34
N ASP A 198 6.40 -3.66 2.46
CA ASP A 198 7.20 -4.88 2.57
C ASP A 198 6.38 -6.09 2.13
N ARG A 199 5.15 -6.18 2.64
CA ARG A 199 4.18 -7.21 2.30
C ARG A 199 2.85 -6.60 1.91
N VAL A 200 2.08 -7.35 1.17
CA VAL A 200 0.74 -6.95 0.71
C VAL A 200 -0.28 -8.05 0.93
N GLY A 201 -1.40 -7.70 1.53
CA GLY A 201 -2.61 -8.51 1.54
C GLY A 201 -3.54 -8.06 0.42
N ILE A 202 -3.88 -8.95 -0.50
CA ILE A 202 -4.80 -8.67 -1.60
C ILE A 202 -6.20 -9.08 -1.19
N ILE A 203 -7.16 -8.14 -1.19
CA ILE A 203 -8.55 -8.39 -0.86
C ILE A 203 -9.45 -8.21 -2.08
N ARG A 204 -10.32 -9.18 -2.32
CA ARG A 204 -11.37 -9.16 -3.35
C ARG A 204 -12.68 -9.64 -2.74
N GLU A 205 -13.77 -8.92 -3.00
CA GLU A 205 -15.13 -9.34 -2.60
C GLU A 205 -15.27 -9.73 -1.12
N GLY A 206 -14.54 -9.03 -0.25
CA GLY A 206 -14.54 -9.28 1.20
C GLY A 206 -13.71 -10.47 1.65
N ARG A 207 -12.95 -11.12 0.76
CA ARG A 207 -12.05 -12.24 1.07
C ARG A 207 -10.60 -11.86 0.80
N LEU A 208 -9.72 -12.35 1.65
CA LEU A 208 -8.29 -12.25 1.42
C LEU A 208 -7.89 -13.31 0.36
N VAL A 209 -7.35 -12.84 -0.77
CA VAL A 209 -6.89 -13.69 -1.87
C VAL A 209 -5.54 -14.28 -1.54
N THR A 210 -4.59 -13.44 -1.11
CA THR A 210 -3.24 -13.83 -0.72
C THR A 210 -2.60 -12.79 0.19
N VAL A 211 -1.52 -13.19 0.87
CA VAL A 211 -0.57 -12.29 1.55
C VAL A 211 0.81 -12.65 1.07
N GLU A 212 1.50 -11.72 0.42
CA GLU A 212 2.79 -11.95 -0.23
C GLU A 212 3.81 -10.89 0.16
N ASP A 213 5.08 -11.23 0.10
CA ASP A 213 6.17 -10.27 0.13
C ASP A 213 6.25 -9.54 -1.21
N VAL A 214 6.37 -8.20 -1.18
CA VAL A 214 6.38 -7.38 -2.41
C VAL A 214 7.65 -7.65 -3.23
N GLY A 215 8.77 -7.95 -2.58
CA GLY A 215 10.02 -8.33 -3.25
C GLY A 215 9.89 -9.67 -3.97
N ASP A 216 9.23 -10.66 -3.34
CA ASP A 216 8.98 -11.97 -3.94
C ASP A 216 8.03 -11.88 -5.14
N LEU A 217 6.97 -11.05 -5.01
CA LEU A 217 6.07 -10.77 -6.14
C LEU A 217 6.84 -10.17 -7.32
N LYS A 218 7.70 -9.18 -7.07
CA LYS A 218 8.55 -8.58 -8.11
C LYS A 218 9.54 -9.58 -8.73
N ALA A 219 10.09 -10.48 -7.92
CA ALA A 219 11.03 -11.48 -8.40
C ALA A 219 10.38 -12.54 -9.29
N ARG A 220 9.10 -12.85 -9.04
CA ARG A 220 8.31 -13.79 -9.87
C ARG A 220 7.73 -13.15 -11.13
N ALA A 221 7.66 -11.83 -11.16
CA ALA A 221 7.08 -11.11 -12.26
C ALA A 221 7.99 -11.17 -13.50
N MET A 222 7.38 -11.40 -14.66
CA MET A 222 8.08 -11.42 -15.93
C MET A 222 8.47 -9.99 -16.33
N ARG A 223 9.73 -9.81 -16.72
CA ARG A 223 10.21 -8.53 -17.24
C ARG A 223 10.16 -8.54 -18.75
N THR A 224 9.69 -7.46 -19.34
CA THR A 224 9.79 -7.27 -20.79
C THR A 224 11.02 -6.39 -21.08
N LEU A 225 11.83 -6.86 -22.02
CA LEU A 225 13.02 -6.16 -22.51
C LEU A 225 12.84 -5.88 -23.99
N ASP A 226 13.05 -4.63 -24.37
CA ASP A 226 13.12 -4.17 -25.74
C ASP A 226 14.59 -3.87 -26.07
N ILE A 227 15.21 -4.67 -26.92
CA ILE A 227 16.61 -4.48 -27.32
C ILE A 227 16.61 -4.06 -28.79
N HIS A 228 17.11 -2.86 -29.04
CA HIS A 228 17.31 -2.35 -30.38
C HIS A 228 18.75 -2.58 -30.83
N PHE A 229 18.94 -3.31 -31.92
CA PHE A 229 20.25 -3.62 -32.50
C PHE A 229 20.53 -2.78 -33.74
N ALA A 230 21.81 -2.58 -34.08
CA ALA A 230 22.18 -1.91 -35.31
C ALA A 230 21.89 -2.72 -36.60
N ARG A 231 21.62 -4.02 -36.46
CA ARG A 231 21.27 -4.97 -37.52
C ARG A 231 20.33 -6.04 -36.98
N PRO A 232 19.50 -6.64 -37.86
CA PRO A 232 18.61 -7.73 -37.44
C PRO A 232 19.38 -8.88 -36.76
N VAL A 233 18.84 -9.38 -35.64
CA VAL A 233 19.39 -10.49 -34.86
C VAL A 233 18.37 -11.63 -34.90
N PRO A 234 18.83 -12.90 -35.10
CA PRO A 234 17.92 -14.03 -35.14
C PRO A 234 17.32 -14.34 -33.76
N ALA A 235 16.04 -14.74 -33.73
CA ALA A 235 15.33 -15.09 -32.50
C ALA A 235 16.04 -16.21 -31.69
N ASP A 236 16.67 -17.16 -32.38
CA ASP A 236 17.39 -18.29 -31.77
C ASP A 236 18.56 -17.84 -30.86
N ALA A 237 19.06 -16.61 -31.04
CA ALA A 237 20.08 -16.05 -30.19
C ALA A 237 19.61 -15.89 -28.72
N PHE A 238 18.30 -15.82 -28.51
CA PHE A 238 17.68 -15.57 -27.20
C PHE A 238 16.70 -16.66 -26.74
N ALA A 239 16.06 -17.36 -27.68
CA ALA A 239 14.95 -18.28 -27.40
C ALA A 239 15.28 -19.43 -26.42
N ASN A 240 16.56 -19.85 -26.33
CA ASN A 240 16.98 -20.96 -25.49
C ASN A 240 17.76 -20.50 -24.23
N LEU A 241 17.70 -19.21 -23.89
CA LEU A 241 18.41 -18.70 -22.72
C LEU A 241 17.64 -18.98 -21.43
N PRO A 242 18.35 -19.25 -20.32
CA PRO A 242 17.70 -19.39 -19.02
C PRO A 242 16.84 -18.18 -18.66
N GLY A 243 15.59 -18.41 -18.29
CA GLY A 243 14.65 -17.38 -17.89
C GLY A 243 13.85 -16.73 -19.03
N VAL A 244 14.24 -16.89 -20.29
CA VAL A 244 13.48 -16.37 -21.43
C VAL A 244 12.24 -17.25 -21.66
N GLN A 245 11.07 -16.62 -21.66
CA GLN A 245 9.77 -17.25 -21.84
C GLN A 245 9.23 -17.02 -23.24
N ASP A 246 9.46 -15.82 -23.80
CA ASP A 246 9.01 -15.44 -25.13
C ASP A 246 10.03 -14.54 -25.82
N VAL A 247 10.10 -14.66 -27.15
CA VAL A 247 10.99 -13.87 -28.03
C VAL A 247 10.25 -13.47 -29.29
N GLU A 248 10.02 -12.20 -29.47
CA GLU A 248 9.46 -11.63 -30.68
C GLU A 248 10.49 -10.72 -31.36
N VAL A 249 10.76 -10.96 -32.66
CA VAL A 249 11.73 -10.18 -33.45
C VAL A 249 11.01 -9.37 -34.52
N GLN A 250 11.15 -8.06 -34.46
CA GLN A 250 10.58 -7.11 -35.44
C GLN A 250 11.72 -6.29 -36.07
N GLY A 251 12.33 -6.82 -37.12
CA GLY A 251 13.47 -6.16 -37.78
C GLY A 251 14.71 -6.09 -36.90
N GLU A 252 15.07 -4.88 -36.47
CA GLU A 252 16.21 -4.61 -35.58
C GLU A 252 15.82 -4.60 -34.09
N LEU A 253 14.53 -4.72 -33.78
CA LEU A 253 14.00 -4.73 -32.44
C LEU A 253 13.69 -6.16 -32.00
N VAL A 254 14.18 -6.53 -30.82
CA VAL A 254 13.90 -7.81 -30.18
C VAL A 254 13.15 -7.55 -28.89
N HIS A 255 11.93 -8.05 -28.79
CA HIS A 255 11.11 -8.07 -27.59
C HIS A 255 11.32 -9.39 -26.86
N LEU A 256 11.65 -9.35 -25.59
CA LEU A 256 11.90 -10.49 -24.73
C LEU A 256 11.04 -10.45 -23.49
N THR A 257 10.39 -11.56 -23.17
CA THR A 257 9.78 -11.77 -21.85
C THR A 257 10.68 -12.69 -21.03
N VAL A 258 11.17 -12.18 -19.89
CA VAL A 258 12.20 -12.87 -19.09
C VAL A 258 11.74 -12.99 -17.64
N ALA A 259 11.80 -14.20 -17.09
CA ALA A 259 11.60 -14.47 -15.67
C ALA A 259 12.96 -14.51 -14.95
N GLY A 260 13.09 -13.80 -13.84
CA GLY A 260 14.29 -13.82 -13.00
C GLY A 260 15.46 -12.95 -13.49
N HIS A 261 16.68 -13.49 -13.54
CA HIS A 261 17.89 -12.72 -13.80
C HIS A 261 18.15 -12.47 -15.28
N LEU A 262 18.54 -11.25 -15.64
CA LEU A 262 18.81 -10.83 -17.03
C LEU A 262 20.24 -11.18 -17.52
N ASP A 263 21.11 -11.76 -16.69
CA ASP A 263 22.53 -11.95 -16.98
C ASP A 263 22.77 -12.71 -18.31
N ALA A 264 22.00 -13.78 -18.54
CA ALA A 264 22.11 -14.57 -19.77
C ALA A 264 21.72 -13.76 -21.01
N VAL A 265 20.66 -12.96 -20.92
CA VAL A 265 20.16 -12.10 -22.01
C VAL A 265 21.17 -11.01 -22.32
N VAL A 266 21.69 -10.32 -21.28
CA VAL A 266 22.70 -9.25 -21.45
C VAL A 266 23.98 -9.80 -22.10
N LYS A 267 24.46 -10.97 -21.68
CA LYS A 267 25.63 -11.61 -22.29
C LYS A 267 25.40 -12.07 -23.73
N ALA A 268 24.19 -12.48 -24.07
CA ALA A 268 23.84 -12.82 -25.45
C ALA A 268 23.73 -11.55 -26.31
N ALA A 269 23.08 -10.49 -25.82
CA ALA A 269 22.97 -9.21 -26.52
C ALA A 269 24.35 -8.58 -26.78
N ALA A 270 25.29 -8.68 -25.84
CA ALA A 270 26.65 -8.17 -25.96
C ALA A 270 27.48 -8.80 -27.11
N ARG A 271 26.98 -9.85 -27.77
CA ARG A 271 27.61 -10.43 -28.96
C ARG A 271 27.26 -9.68 -30.25
N TYR A 272 26.29 -8.77 -30.15
CA TYR A 272 25.78 -7.97 -31.27
C TYR A 272 25.95 -6.49 -30.96
N GLU A 273 25.87 -5.64 -31.97
CA GLU A 273 25.94 -4.20 -31.79
C GLU A 273 24.59 -3.69 -31.28
N VAL A 274 24.51 -3.41 -29.98
CA VAL A 274 23.31 -2.90 -29.31
C VAL A 274 23.27 -1.38 -29.43
N VAL A 275 22.14 -0.84 -29.88
CA VAL A 275 21.84 0.59 -29.98
C VAL A 275 21.20 1.10 -28.73
N ASP A 276 20.19 0.36 -28.21
CA ASP A 276 19.46 0.71 -27.01
C ASP A 276 18.90 -0.54 -26.30
N ILE A 277 18.72 -0.44 -24.99
CA ILE A 277 18.04 -1.45 -24.17
C ILE A 277 17.05 -0.75 -23.27
N THR A 278 15.77 -1.01 -23.47
CA THR A 278 14.70 -0.56 -22.58
C THR A 278 14.20 -1.75 -21.77
N SER A 279 14.29 -1.66 -20.45
CA SER A 279 13.71 -2.66 -19.54
C SER A 279 12.40 -2.12 -18.99
N HIS A 280 11.32 -2.82 -19.25
CA HIS A 280 10.04 -2.56 -18.60
C HIS A 280 9.99 -3.43 -17.33
N GLU A 281 10.03 -2.77 -16.19
CA GLU A 281 9.81 -3.50 -14.94
C GLU A 281 8.40 -4.09 -14.96
N PRO A 282 8.25 -5.34 -14.46
CA PRO A 282 6.94 -5.95 -14.39
C PRO A 282 6.02 -5.06 -13.57
N ASN A 283 4.90 -4.72 -14.16
CA ASN A 283 3.83 -4.06 -13.45
C ASN A 283 3.16 -5.12 -12.55
N LEU A 284 3.18 -4.93 -11.23
CA LEU A 284 2.40 -5.81 -10.33
C LEU A 284 0.90 -5.79 -10.69
N GLU A 285 0.44 -4.82 -11.48
CA GLU A 285 -0.93 -4.84 -12.03
C GLU A 285 -1.19 -6.08 -12.88
N GLU A 286 -0.20 -6.56 -13.66
CA GLU A 286 -0.32 -7.79 -14.44
C GLU A 286 -0.42 -9.01 -13.52
N ILE A 287 0.41 -9.06 -12.46
CA ILE A 287 0.31 -10.12 -11.45
C ILE A 287 -1.02 -10.03 -10.71
N PHE A 288 -1.45 -8.82 -10.37
CA PHE A 288 -2.75 -8.59 -9.75
C PHE A 288 -3.89 -9.09 -10.64
N LEU A 289 -3.81 -8.86 -11.95
CA LEU A 289 -4.79 -9.38 -12.93
C LEU A 289 -4.83 -10.91 -12.96
N THR A 290 -3.69 -11.61 -12.74
CA THR A 290 -3.70 -13.09 -12.65
C THR A 290 -4.48 -13.58 -11.42
N PHE A 291 -4.43 -12.86 -10.31
CA PHE A 291 -5.28 -13.15 -9.14
C PHE A 291 -6.76 -12.77 -9.35
N TYR A 292 -7.07 -11.96 -10.38
CA TYR A 292 -8.43 -11.55 -10.71
C TYR A 292 -9.02 -12.34 -11.91
N GLY A 293 -8.18 -12.86 -12.81
CA GLY A 293 -8.61 -13.54 -14.04
C GLY A 293 -8.88 -15.04 -13.89
N GLY A 294 -8.58 -15.66 -12.74
CA GLY A 294 -8.68 -17.10 -12.55
C GLY A 294 -10.08 -17.71 -12.44
N ASP A 295 -11.16 -16.92 -12.49
CA ASP A 295 -12.54 -17.40 -12.26
C ASP A 295 -13.46 -17.33 -13.50
N GLU A 296 -12.96 -17.01 -14.70
CA GLU A 296 -13.82 -16.95 -15.90
C GLU A 296 -13.92 -18.26 -16.71
N ASP A 297 -13.16 -19.31 -16.35
CA ASP A 297 -13.13 -20.57 -17.15
C ASP A 297 -13.85 -21.78 -16.51
N ASP A 298 -14.56 -21.64 -15.37
CA ASP A 298 -15.35 -22.74 -14.77
C ASP A 298 -16.86 -22.46 -14.76
N GLY A 299 -17.44 -22.10 -15.90
CA GLY A 299 -18.86 -21.82 -16.06
C GLY A 299 -19.37 -22.07 -17.47
N GLY A 300 -19.12 -23.27 -18.02
CA GLY A 300 -19.73 -23.75 -19.24
C GLY A 300 -20.73 -24.88 -18.96
#